data_bd644e0a133ca3e6662987548c13874e
#
_entry.id   bd644e0a133ca3e6662987548c13874e
#
_cell.length_a   1.000
_cell.length_b   1.000
_cell.length_c   1.000
_cell.angle_alpha   90.00
_cell.angle_beta   90.00
_cell.angle_gamma   90.00
#
_symmetry.space_group_name_H-M   'P 1'
#
loop_
_entity.id
_entity.type
_entity.pdbx_description
1 polymer ?
#
loop_
_entity_poly.entity_id
_entity_poly.type
_entity_poly.pdbx_seq_one_letter_code
_entity_poly.pdbx_strand_id
1 'polypeptide(L)'
;MAVKRRLRDGAPPEGAEAVAAVYAAVLRIPKGWVATYGQIAAMARLPRRARFVGRVLQQLDPAASIPWHRVVNARGEISCSPSRNGGDARQRRLLESEGVEFNGKGRFDLERYRWLG
;
A
#
# COMPACT_ATOMS: atom_id res chain seq x y z
N MET A 1 15.89 -25.76 12.15
CA MET A 1 14.94 -24.63 12.16
C MET A 1 15.42 -23.48 11.30
N ALA A 2 16.52 -22.90 11.62
CA ALA A 2 17.08 -21.81 10.83
C ALA A 2 17.36 -22.24 9.38
N VAL A 3 17.73 -23.50 9.20
CA VAL A 3 18.03 -24.04 7.89
C VAL A 3 16.82 -23.97 6.96
N LYS A 4 15.64 -24.28 7.47
CA LYS A 4 14.43 -24.20 6.66
C LYS A 4 14.16 -22.78 6.16
N ARG A 5 14.39 -21.80 7.00
CA ARG A 5 14.21 -20.42 6.59
C ARG A 5 15.18 -20.01 5.50
N ARG A 6 16.42 -20.47 5.62
CA ARG A 6 17.41 -20.18 4.59
C ARG A 6 17.03 -20.74 3.24
N LEU A 7 16.47 -21.96 3.25
CA LEU A 7 16.05 -22.58 2.00
C LEU A 7 14.95 -21.79 1.32
N ARG A 8 14.23 -20.97 2.07
CA ARG A 8 13.19 -20.13 1.54
C ARG A 8 13.66 -18.73 1.17
N ASP A 9 14.92 -18.41 1.47
CA ASP A 9 15.47 -17.14 1.04
C ASP A 9 15.47 -17.09 -0.48
N GLY A 10 14.96 -16.00 -1.05
CA GLY A 10 14.81 -15.87 -2.47
C GLY A 10 13.47 -16.33 -3.01
N ALA A 11 12.74 -17.17 -2.25
CA ALA A 11 11.40 -17.55 -2.62
C ALA A 11 10.41 -16.48 -2.21
N PRO A 12 9.30 -16.28 -2.95
CA PRO A 12 8.27 -15.34 -2.52
C PRO A 12 7.64 -15.78 -1.20
N PRO A 13 7.27 -14.84 -0.34
CA PRO A 13 6.56 -15.20 0.89
C PRO A 13 5.17 -15.76 0.59
N GLU A 14 4.64 -16.57 1.50
CA GLU A 14 3.33 -17.19 1.37
C GLU A 14 2.52 -17.02 2.64
N GLY A 15 1.20 -17.08 2.51
CA GLY A 15 0.29 -17.07 3.64
C GLY A 15 0.52 -15.89 4.58
N ALA A 16 0.66 -16.18 5.87
CA ALA A 16 0.88 -15.14 6.87
C ALA A 16 2.16 -14.34 6.62
N GLU A 17 3.19 -14.97 6.07
CA GLU A 17 4.41 -14.25 5.73
C GLU A 17 4.17 -13.22 4.65
N ALA A 18 3.32 -13.55 3.67
CA ALA A 18 2.98 -12.62 2.59
C ALA A 18 2.24 -11.41 3.15
N VAL A 19 1.31 -11.62 4.05
CA VAL A 19 0.56 -10.53 4.70
C VAL A 19 1.53 -9.65 5.50
N ALA A 20 2.39 -10.26 6.28
CA ALA A 20 3.35 -9.51 7.09
C ALA A 20 4.33 -8.72 6.22
N ALA A 21 4.73 -9.28 5.08
CA ALA A 21 5.62 -8.59 4.15
C ALA A 21 4.95 -7.35 3.54
N VAL A 22 3.66 -7.43 3.23
CA VAL A 22 2.91 -6.28 2.76
C VAL A 22 2.86 -5.19 3.84
N TYR A 23 2.53 -5.55 5.07
CA TYR A 23 2.48 -4.58 6.16
C TYR A 23 3.83 -3.91 6.38
N ALA A 24 4.90 -4.69 6.39
CA ALA A 24 6.25 -4.16 6.57
C ALA A 24 6.62 -3.16 5.47
N ALA A 25 6.25 -3.47 4.23
CA ALA A 25 6.51 -2.56 3.11
C ALA A 25 5.73 -1.26 3.26
N VAL A 26 4.45 -1.35 3.62
CA VAL A 26 3.60 -0.16 3.78
C VAL A 26 4.10 0.73 4.89
N LEU A 27 4.56 0.14 6.00
CA LEU A 27 5.09 0.90 7.13
C LEU A 27 6.32 1.73 6.76
N ARG A 28 7.00 1.41 5.69
CA ARG A 28 8.19 2.15 5.26
C ARG A 28 7.86 3.44 4.52
N ILE A 29 6.64 3.62 4.05
CA ILE A 29 6.27 4.81 3.29
C ILE A 29 6.24 6.01 4.23
N PRO A 30 7.07 7.04 4.00
CA PRO A 30 7.09 8.20 4.89
C PRO A 30 5.82 9.05 4.74
N LYS A 31 5.50 9.81 5.77
CA LYS A 31 4.41 10.77 5.74
C LYS A 31 4.63 11.78 4.60
N GLY A 32 3.58 12.05 3.85
CA GLY A 32 3.66 12.99 2.73
C GLY A 32 4.04 12.34 1.41
N TRP A 33 4.28 11.04 1.41
CA TRP A 33 4.64 10.29 0.22
C TRP A 33 3.62 9.17 -0.01
N VAL A 34 3.57 8.70 -1.25
CA VAL A 34 2.69 7.60 -1.63
C VAL A 34 3.47 6.53 -2.38
N ALA A 35 2.93 5.32 -2.39
CA ALA A 35 3.47 4.22 -3.18
C ALA A 35 2.31 3.53 -3.88
N THR A 36 2.57 2.95 -5.04
CA THR A 36 1.54 2.21 -5.75
C THR A 36 1.41 0.79 -5.21
N TYR A 37 0.26 0.17 -5.45
CA TYR A 37 0.06 -1.24 -5.08
C TYR A 37 1.15 -2.13 -5.69
N GLY A 38 1.55 -1.84 -6.92
CA GLY A 38 2.61 -2.59 -7.57
C GLY A 38 3.97 -2.42 -6.91
N GLN A 39 4.28 -1.21 -6.44
CA GLN A 39 5.51 -0.97 -5.70
C GLN A 39 5.53 -1.76 -4.41
N ILE A 40 4.42 -1.76 -3.68
CA ILE A 40 4.34 -2.50 -2.42
C ILE A 40 4.50 -3.99 -2.68
N ALA A 41 3.85 -4.51 -3.73
CA ALA A 41 4.01 -5.91 -4.10
C ALA A 41 5.47 -6.25 -4.37
N ALA A 42 6.17 -5.41 -5.12
CA ALA A 42 7.59 -5.63 -5.42
C ALA A 42 8.43 -5.59 -4.16
N MET A 43 8.19 -4.64 -3.27
CA MET A 43 8.92 -4.52 -2.00
C MET A 43 8.67 -5.71 -1.09
N ALA A 44 7.48 -6.27 -1.15
CA ALA A 44 7.13 -7.46 -0.37
C ALA A 44 7.59 -8.76 -1.02
N ARG A 45 8.32 -8.67 -2.13
CA ARG A 45 8.79 -9.83 -2.89
C ARG A 45 7.63 -10.64 -3.48
N LEU A 46 6.58 -9.95 -3.86
CA LEU A 46 5.38 -10.51 -4.47
C LEU A 46 5.13 -9.83 -5.82
N PRO A 47 6.07 -9.91 -6.77
CA PRO A 47 5.91 -9.19 -8.03
C PRO A 47 4.62 -9.59 -8.73
N ARG A 48 3.97 -8.61 -9.35
CA ARG A 48 2.71 -8.80 -10.07
C ARG A 48 1.52 -9.16 -9.19
N ARG A 49 1.64 -8.96 -7.86
CA ARG A 49 0.58 -9.28 -6.93
C ARG A 49 -0.08 -8.04 -6.34
N ALA A 50 -0.21 -6.98 -7.16
CA ALA A 50 -0.84 -5.74 -6.69
C ALA A 50 -2.26 -5.94 -6.15
N ARG A 51 -3.04 -6.85 -6.76
CA ARG A 51 -4.40 -7.13 -6.27
C ARG A 51 -4.39 -7.78 -4.90
N PHE A 52 -3.40 -8.63 -4.65
CA PHE A 52 -3.24 -9.24 -3.33
C PHE A 52 -2.98 -8.16 -2.27
N VAL A 53 -2.11 -7.20 -2.59
CA VAL A 53 -1.84 -6.07 -1.71
C VAL A 53 -3.15 -5.32 -1.38
N GLY A 54 -3.95 -5.05 -2.40
CA GLY A 54 -5.23 -4.38 -2.20
C GLY A 54 -6.15 -5.16 -1.27
N ARG A 55 -6.24 -6.47 -1.45
CA ARG A 55 -7.08 -7.31 -0.59
C ARG A 55 -6.59 -7.33 0.86
N VAL A 56 -5.27 -7.41 1.04
CA VAL A 56 -4.69 -7.38 2.38
C VAL A 56 -5.04 -6.08 3.09
N LEU A 57 -4.90 -4.96 2.39
CA LEU A 57 -5.17 -3.66 3.00
C LEU A 57 -6.66 -3.44 3.27
N GLN A 58 -7.55 -4.01 2.44
CA GLN A 58 -8.99 -3.92 2.69
C GLN A 58 -9.42 -4.66 3.96
N GLN A 59 -8.68 -5.69 4.34
CA GLN A 59 -8.98 -6.49 5.52
C GLN A 59 -8.27 -6.00 6.78
N LEU A 60 -7.59 -4.88 6.67
CA LEU A 60 -6.86 -4.31 7.78
C LEU A 60 -7.81 -3.87 8.89
N ASP A 61 -7.46 -4.20 10.13
CA ASP A 61 -8.20 -3.74 11.30
C ASP A 61 -8.10 -2.19 11.34
N PRO A 62 -9.24 -1.48 11.44
CA PRO A 62 -9.20 -0.02 11.53
C PRO A 62 -8.33 0.51 12.66
N ALA A 63 -8.11 -0.28 13.71
CA ALA A 63 -7.28 0.11 14.84
C ALA A 63 -5.78 -0.10 14.56
N ALA A 64 -5.42 -0.75 13.47
CA ALA A 64 -4.02 -0.99 13.15
C ALA A 64 -3.33 0.32 12.75
N SER A 65 -2.09 0.49 13.21
CA SER A 65 -1.31 1.70 12.93
C SER A 65 -0.51 1.57 11.64
N ILE A 66 -1.15 1.09 10.58
CA ILE A 66 -0.52 0.90 9.29
C ILE A 66 -1.02 1.99 8.33
N PRO A 67 -0.12 2.74 7.68
CA PRO A 67 -0.53 3.86 6.84
C PRO A 67 -1.04 3.38 5.47
N TRP A 68 -2.14 2.63 5.48
CA TRP A 68 -2.74 2.09 4.27
C TRP A 68 -3.12 3.17 3.27
N HIS A 69 -3.43 4.37 3.77
CA HIS A 69 -3.86 5.49 2.93
C HIS A 69 -2.76 5.98 2.00
N ARG A 70 -1.50 5.62 2.27
CA ARG A 70 -0.36 5.99 1.42
C ARG A 70 -0.16 5.05 0.24
N VAL A 71 -1.01 4.03 0.11
CA VAL A 71 -0.95 3.10 -1.02
C VAL A 71 -2.05 3.48 -2.01
N VAL A 72 -1.65 3.74 -3.25
CA VAL A 72 -2.53 4.31 -4.27
C VAL A 72 -2.41 3.54 -5.58
N ASN A 73 -3.30 3.81 -6.52
CA ASN A 73 -3.20 3.18 -7.84
C ASN A 73 -2.19 3.93 -8.72
N ALA A 74 -1.83 3.31 -9.84
CA ALA A 74 -0.80 3.85 -10.73
C ALA A 74 -1.28 5.06 -11.55
N ARG A 75 -2.54 5.45 -11.40
CA ARG A 75 -3.12 6.58 -12.13
C ARG A 75 -3.04 7.90 -11.36
N GLY A 76 -2.53 7.88 -10.14
CA GLY A 76 -2.51 9.09 -9.32
C GLY A 76 -3.88 9.46 -8.80
N GLU A 77 -4.68 8.47 -8.46
CA GLU A 77 -6.02 8.69 -7.92
C GLU A 77 -6.33 7.65 -6.86
N ILE A 78 -7.35 7.93 -6.06
CA ILE A 78 -7.81 6.99 -5.04
C ILE A 78 -8.74 5.99 -5.73
N SER A 79 -8.48 4.69 -5.47
CA SER A 79 -9.33 3.63 -6.00
C SER A 79 -10.72 3.70 -5.36
N CYS A 80 -11.74 3.85 -6.18
CA CYS A 80 -13.12 3.84 -5.70
C CYS A 80 -13.64 2.42 -5.66
N SER A 81 -14.22 2.04 -4.54
CA SER A 81 -14.82 0.73 -4.39
C SER A 81 -15.99 0.81 -3.40
N PRO A 82 -17.17 0.34 -3.80
CA PRO A 82 -18.31 0.34 -2.86
C PRO A 82 -18.04 -0.47 -1.59
N SER A 83 -17.17 -1.46 -1.66
CA SER A 83 -16.86 -2.29 -0.50
C SER A 83 -16.00 -1.59 0.54
N ARG A 84 -15.49 -0.39 0.24
CA ARG A 84 -14.62 0.32 1.17
C ARG A 84 -15.36 1.13 2.22
N ASN A 85 -16.68 1.20 2.13
CA ASN A 85 -17.49 1.82 3.18
C ASN A 85 -17.07 3.26 3.52
N GLY A 86 -16.89 4.08 2.50
CA GLY A 86 -16.46 5.47 2.71
C GLY A 86 -14.97 5.63 2.93
N GLY A 87 -14.20 4.54 2.82
CA GLY A 87 -12.75 4.58 2.96
C GLY A 87 -12.08 5.49 1.93
N ASP A 88 -12.72 5.66 0.78
CA ASP A 88 -12.17 6.51 -0.28
C ASP A 88 -12.06 7.97 0.18
N ALA A 89 -13.13 8.50 0.76
CA ALA A 89 -13.11 9.87 1.27
C ALA A 89 -12.15 10.01 2.44
N ARG A 90 -12.09 9.01 3.30
CA ARG A 90 -11.17 8.99 4.43
C ARG A 90 -9.73 8.96 3.98
N GLN A 91 -9.42 8.15 2.97
CA GLN A 91 -8.08 8.07 2.41
C GLN A 91 -7.64 9.42 1.87
N ARG A 92 -8.52 10.09 1.13
CA ARG A 92 -8.22 11.41 0.58
C ARG A 92 -7.94 12.42 1.70
N ARG A 93 -8.79 12.45 2.73
CA ARG A 93 -8.59 13.38 3.85
C ARG A 93 -7.25 13.15 4.54
N LEU A 94 -6.88 11.89 4.73
CA LEU A 94 -5.60 11.56 5.37
C LEU A 94 -4.43 12.03 4.51
N LEU A 95 -4.49 11.79 3.20
CA LEU A 95 -3.43 12.23 2.30
C LEU A 95 -3.35 13.76 2.25
N GLU A 96 -4.50 14.44 2.20
CA GLU A 96 -4.51 15.90 2.21
C GLU A 96 -3.90 16.44 3.49
N SER A 97 -4.18 15.80 4.62
CA SER A 97 -3.60 16.21 5.89
C SER A 97 -2.08 16.03 5.93
N GLU A 98 -1.55 15.19 5.06
CA GLU A 98 -0.11 14.95 4.95
C GLU A 98 0.54 15.78 3.84
N GLY A 99 -0.23 16.65 3.20
CA GLY A 99 0.32 17.56 2.22
C GLY A 99 0.13 17.16 0.76
N VAL A 100 -0.58 16.08 0.48
CA VAL A 100 -0.86 15.68 -0.90
C VAL A 100 -1.99 16.54 -1.45
N GLU A 101 -1.73 17.20 -2.57
CA GLU A 101 -2.69 18.10 -3.19
C GLU A 101 -3.45 17.39 -4.31
N PHE A 102 -4.78 17.48 -4.26
CA PHE A 102 -5.67 16.90 -5.27
C PHE A 102 -6.23 18.00 -6.16
N ASN A 103 -6.35 17.72 -7.46
CA ASN A 103 -6.96 18.67 -8.38
C ASN A 103 -8.48 18.54 -8.33
N GLY A 104 -9.19 19.35 -9.14
CA GLY A 104 -10.65 19.34 -9.18
C GLY A 104 -11.27 18.03 -9.64
N LYS A 105 -10.49 17.14 -10.22
CA LYS A 105 -10.95 15.82 -10.67
C LYS A 105 -10.63 14.71 -9.70
N GLY A 106 -10.11 15.05 -8.52
CA GLY A 106 -9.75 14.06 -7.50
C GLY A 106 -8.47 13.30 -7.78
N ARG A 107 -7.59 13.89 -8.57
CA ARG A 107 -6.29 13.28 -8.90
C ARG A 107 -5.16 14.10 -8.29
N PHE A 108 -4.04 13.42 -8.05
CA PHE A 108 -2.83 14.07 -7.58
C PHE A 108 -1.67 13.73 -8.51
N ASP A 109 -0.60 14.51 -8.43
CA ASP A 109 0.58 14.30 -9.25
C ASP A 109 1.42 13.16 -8.66
N LEU A 110 1.30 11.98 -9.25
CA LEU A 110 2.00 10.80 -8.76
C LEU A 110 3.52 10.98 -8.81
N GLU A 111 4.04 11.62 -9.84
CA GLU A 111 5.49 11.85 -9.94
C GLU A 111 6.01 12.66 -8.77
N ARG A 112 5.24 13.64 -8.34
CA ARG A 112 5.64 14.52 -7.23
C ARG A 112 5.65 13.79 -5.89
N TYR A 113 4.66 12.93 -5.65
CA TYR A 113 4.47 12.32 -4.34
C TYR A 113 4.93 10.88 -4.24
N ARG A 114 5.33 10.28 -5.35
CA ARG A 114 5.73 8.88 -5.35
C ARG A 114 7.03 8.67 -4.61
N TRP A 115 6.97 7.81 -3.62
CA TRP A 115 8.15 7.41 -2.86
C TRP A 115 8.92 6.35 -3.65
N LEU A 116 10.21 6.52 -3.76
CA LEU A 116 11.05 5.61 -4.53
C LEU A 116 11.88 4.67 -3.66
N GLY A 117 11.56 4.60 -2.39
CA GLY A 117 12.28 3.73 -1.48
C GLY A 117 13.48 4.38 -0.88
#